data_72b4fc276df0a188a7bab971395035bc
#
_entry.id   72b4fc276df0a188a7bab971395035bc
#
_cell.length_a   1.000
_cell.length_b   1.000
_cell.length_c   1.000
_cell.angle_alpha   90.00
_cell.angle_beta   90.00
_cell.angle_gamma   90.00
#
_symmetry.space_group_name_H-M   'P 1'
#
loop_
_entity.id
_entity.type
_entity.pdbx_description
1 polymer ?
#
loop_
_entity_poly.entity_id
_entity_poly.type
_entity_poly.pdbx_seq_one_letter_code
_entity_poly.pdbx_strand_id
1 'polypeptide(L)'
;MTVLVTGGAGYIGSHMVLELIDAGERVVVLDNLSTGFAWAVPEGVPLVAGDTGDQALVGRLIREHGVEAIIHFAASVVVSDSVGDPLGYYRNNTVNSRALFECAVENGIRRFIFSSTAAVYGDPASIPAAEDAPTQPTSPYGWSKLMSEIMLRDATRAHGLSHVILRYFNVAGGDPRGRAGQSSKAATHLIKVAVETASGLRPRLQIYGTDYPTPDGTCIRDYIHVSDLAHAHMDALRHLRGGGPSLTLNCGYGRGFSVLEVIETVKRVSGVDFKVETAPRRPGDPARIVADPTAARAALGWRPRFDNLATIVEHALAWERALMRRRASPEFEPAASAMPPSSGRAGHR
;
A
#
# COMPACT_ATOMS: atom_id res chain seq x y z
N MET A 1 5.99 -21.33 10.49
CA MET A 1 4.63 -20.84 10.80
C MET A 1 4.04 -20.26 9.51
N THR A 2 2.70 -20.18 9.35
CA THR A 2 2.10 -19.71 8.09
C THR A 2 1.49 -18.33 8.27
N VAL A 3 1.79 -17.40 7.36
CA VAL A 3 1.23 -16.05 7.34
C VAL A 3 0.26 -15.91 6.17
N LEU A 4 -0.95 -15.46 6.42
CA LEU A 4 -1.90 -15.07 5.38
C LEU A 4 -1.63 -13.61 4.97
N VAL A 5 -1.29 -13.40 3.71
CA VAL A 5 -1.12 -12.07 3.13
C VAL A 5 -2.32 -11.78 2.22
N THR A 6 -3.19 -10.87 2.63
CA THR A 6 -4.28 -10.43 1.77
C THR A 6 -3.84 -9.25 0.90
N GLY A 7 -4.22 -9.22 -0.36
CA GLY A 7 -3.69 -8.25 -1.31
C GLY A 7 -2.25 -8.54 -1.71
N GLY A 8 -1.80 -9.81 -1.56
CA GLY A 8 -0.41 -10.22 -1.81
C GLY A 8 0.02 -10.22 -3.27
N ALA A 9 -0.91 -10.12 -4.21
CA ALA A 9 -0.64 -9.93 -5.65
C ALA A 9 -0.51 -8.45 -6.05
N GLY A 10 -0.78 -7.52 -5.12
CA GLY A 10 -0.62 -6.09 -5.31
C GLY A 10 0.82 -5.60 -5.11
N TYR A 11 1.04 -4.29 -5.32
CA TYR A 11 2.38 -3.68 -5.25
C TYR A 11 3.08 -3.93 -3.91
N ILE A 12 2.49 -3.47 -2.79
CA ILE A 12 3.13 -3.60 -1.47
C ILE A 12 3.07 -5.05 -0.99
N GLY A 13 1.93 -5.72 -1.20
CA GLY A 13 1.74 -7.10 -0.77
C GLY A 13 2.74 -8.07 -1.39
N SER A 14 3.08 -7.94 -2.68
CA SER A 14 4.07 -8.79 -3.32
C SER A 14 5.48 -8.63 -2.73
N HIS A 15 5.87 -7.41 -2.33
CA HIS A 15 7.14 -7.19 -1.63
C HIS A 15 7.12 -7.81 -0.23
N MET A 16 5.98 -7.78 0.47
CA MET A 16 5.84 -8.47 1.76
C MET A 16 5.91 -9.99 1.59
N VAL A 17 5.31 -10.55 0.54
CA VAL A 17 5.43 -11.98 0.22
C VAL A 17 6.89 -12.36 0.00
N LEU A 18 7.64 -11.57 -0.77
CA LEU A 18 9.07 -11.78 -0.98
C LEU A 18 9.88 -11.70 0.32
N GLU A 19 9.59 -10.73 1.18
CA GLU A 19 10.28 -10.56 2.46
C GLU A 19 10.03 -11.75 3.40
N LEU A 20 8.79 -12.26 3.45
CA LEU A 20 8.44 -13.44 4.23
C LEU A 20 9.17 -14.70 3.73
N ILE A 21 9.21 -14.90 2.41
CA ILE A 21 9.91 -16.05 1.80
C ILE A 21 11.42 -15.96 2.07
N ASP A 22 12.01 -14.80 1.90
CA ASP A 22 13.44 -14.57 2.17
C ASP A 22 13.78 -14.83 3.65
N ALA A 23 12.82 -14.67 4.56
CA ALA A 23 12.93 -15.00 5.98
C ALA A 23 12.60 -16.47 6.30
N GLY A 24 12.27 -17.31 5.32
CA GLY A 24 11.94 -18.73 5.49
C GLY A 24 10.53 -18.99 6.04
N GLU A 25 9.63 -18.01 5.94
CA GLU A 25 8.24 -18.15 6.39
C GLU A 25 7.38 -18.87 5.34
N ARG A 26 6.39 -19.64 5.79
CA ARG A 26 5.33 -20.13 4.90
C ARG A 26 4.29 -19.04 4.70
N VAL A 27 3.90 -18.84 3.45
CA VAL A 27 2.96 -17.78 3.05
C VAL A 27 1.81 -18.38 2.27
N VAL A 28 0.61 -17.90 2.50
CA VAL A 28 -0.54 -18.06 1.61
C VAL A 28 -1.08 -16.69 1.25
N VAL A 29 -1.40 -16.49 -0.02
CA VAL A 29 -1.91 -15.21 -0.55
C VAL A 29 -3.39 -15.34 -0.85
N LEU A 30 -4.18 -14.37 -0.37
CA LEU A 30 -5.56 -14.15 -0.78
C LEU A 30 -5.64 -12.80 -1.51
N ASP A 31 -6.06 -12.82 -2.78
CA ASP A 31 -6.19 -11.62 -3.60
C ASP A 31 -7.34 -11.80 -4.60
N ASN A 32 -8.18 -10.79 -4.80
CA ASN A 32 -9.24 -10.86 -5.78
C ASN A 32 -8.79 -10.50 -7.21
N LEU A 33 -7.50 -10.16 -7.36
CA LEU A 33 -6.84 -9.83 -8.63
C LEU A 33 -7.46 -8.63 -9.37
N SER A 34 -8.21 -7.78 -8.66
CA SER A 34 -8.83 -6.58 -9.25
C SER A 34 -7.80 -5.55 -9.72
N THR A 35 -6.69 -5.42 -8.97
CA THR A 35 -5.58 -4.53 -9.28
C THR A 35 -4.22 -5.22 -9.19
N GLY A 36 -4.16 -6.37 -8.53
CA GLY A 36 -3.00 -7.23 -8.40
C GLY A 36 -2.80 -8.12 -9.64
N PHE A 37 -1.65 -8.76 -9.71
CA PHE A 37 -1.28 -9.65 -10.81
C PHE A 37 -0.82 -11.00 -10.25
N ALA A 38 -1.40 -12.09 -10.73
CA ALA A 38 -1.02 -13.44 -10.29
C ALA A 38 0.49 -13.70 -10.45
N TRP A 39 1.10 -13.22 -11.53
CA TRP A 39 2.53 -13.34 -11.79
C TRP A 39 3.44 -12.56 -10.81
N ALA A 40 2.87 -11.64 -9.99
CA ALA A 40 3.61 -10.93 -8.95
C ALA A 40 3.80 -11.77 -7.68
N VAL A 41 3.07 -12.87 -7.56
CA VAL A 41 3.24 -13.85 -6.49
C VAL A 41 4.30 -14.87 -6.94
N PRO A 42 5.36 -15.11 -6.15
CA PRO A 42 6.41 -16.05 -6.50
C PRO A 42 5.88 -17.47 -6.70
N GLU A 43 6.51 -18.21 -7.63
CA GLU A 43 6.21 -19.61 -7.85
C GLU A 43 6.35 -20.43 -6.55
N GLY A 44 5.45 -21.38 -6.36
CA GLY A 44 5.40 -22.22 -5.15
C GLY A 44 4.67 -21.58 -3.97
N VAL A 45 4.27 -20.30 -4.04
CA VAL A 45 3.41 -19.68 -3.04
C VAL A 45 1.94 -19.89 -3.39
N PRO A 46 1.14 -20.52 -2.51
CA PRO A 46 -0.29 -20.64 -2.75
C PRO A 46 -0.96 -19.28 -2.92
N LEU A 47 -1.56 -19.06 -4.10
CA LEU A 47 -2.39 -17.90 -4.41
C LEU A 47 -3.84 -18.36 -4.55
N VAL A 48 -4.72 -17.81 -3.72
CA VAL A 48 -6.15 -18.07 -3.78
C VAL A 48 -6.84 -16.80 -4.28
N ALA A 49 -7.56 -16.94 -5.39
CA ALA A 49 -8.38 -15.85 -5.93
C ALA A 49 -9.69 -15.75 -5.13
N GLY A 50 -9.90 -14.61 -4.46
CA GLY A 50 -11.10 -14.41 -3.66
C GLY A 50 -11.10 -13.10 -2.89
N ASP A 51 -12.24 -12.80 -2.26
CA ASP A 51 -12.45 -11.57 -1.51
C ASP A 51 -12.25 -11.79 -0.01
N THR A 52 -11.70 -10.78 0.67
CA THR A 52 -11.49 -10.81 2.12
C THR A 52 -12.79 -10.77 2.92
N GLY A 53 -13.90 -10.36 2.30
CA GLY A 53 -15.23 -10.41 2.87
C GLY A 53 -15.89 -11.81 2.86
N ASP A 54 -15.33 -12.75 2.10
CA ASP A 54 -15.79 -14.16 2.09
C ASP A 54 -15.26 -14.93 3.32
N GLN A 55 -15.99 -14.86 4.42
CA GLN A 55 -15.59 -15.49 5.69
C GLN A 55 -15.49 -17.02 5.57
N ALA A 56 -16.29 -17.66 4.72
CA ALA A 56 -16.19 -19.11 4.51
C ALA A 56 -14.86 -19.47 3.84
N LEU A 57 -14.45 -18.71 2.81
CA LEU A 57 -13.17 -18.86 2.15
C LEU A 57 -12.01 -18.57 3.11
N VAL A 58 -12.04 -17.43 3.79
CA VAL A 58 -10.97 -17.02 4.74
C VAL A 58 -10.80 -18.03 5.86
N GLY A 59 -11.91 -18.47 6.50
CA GLY A 59 -11.88 -19.47 7.57
C GLY A 59 -11.34 -20.82 7.10
N ARG A 60 -11.67 -21.24 5.88
CA ARG A 60 -11.09 -22.44 5.25
C ARG A 60 -9.56 -22.29 5.09
N LEU A 61 -9.09 -21.18 4.53
CA LEU A 61 -7.65 -20.93 4.34
C LEU A 61 -6.89 -20.92 5.67
N ILE A 62 -7.46 -20.30 6.72
CA ILE A 62 -6.85 -20.30 8.06
C ILE A 62 -6.64 -21.73 8.56
N ARG A 63 -7.65 -22.59 8.45
CA ARG A 63 -7.58 -23.97 8.94
C ARG A 63 -6.68 -24.85 8.07
N GLU A 64 -6.83 -24.84 6.76
CA GLU A 64 -6.08 -25.70 5.82
C GLU A 64 -4.57 -25.40 5.83
N HIS A 65 -4.18 -24.14 5.95
CA HIS A 65 -2.78 -23.74 5.95
C HIS A 65 -2.19 -23.56 7.36
N GLY A 66 -3.00 -23.69 8.43
CA GLY A 66 -2.54 -23.43 9.80
C GLY A 66 -2.02 -22.03 9.98
N VAL A 67 -2.80 -21.05 9.53
CA VAL A 67 -2.42 -19.62 9.60
C VAL A 67 -2.36 -19.16 11.06
N GLU A 68 -1.29 -18.45 11.43
CA GLU A 68 -1.09 -17.91 12.77
C GLU A 68 -1.12 -16.37 12.83
N ALA A 69 -0.91 -15.72 11.69
CA ALA A 69 -0.92 -14.27 11.57
C ALA A 69 -1.50 -13.85 10.24
N ILE A 70 -2.14 -12.68 10.22
CA ILE A 70 -2.67 -12.05 9.00
C ILE A 70 -1.97 -10.71 8.79
N ILE A 71 -1.51 -10.47 7.57
CA ILE A 71 -1.02 -9.16 7.12
C ILE A 71 -1.97 -8.68 6.01
N HIS A 72 -2.68 -7.59 6.28
CA HIS A 72 -3.80 -7.15 5.46
C HIS A 72 -3.47 -5.93 4.62
N PHE A 73 -3.24 -6.14 3.31
CA PHE A 73 -3.01 -5.07 2.32
C PHE A 73 -4.21 -4.86 1.38
N ALA A 74 -5.11 -5.84 1.26
CA ALA A 74 -6.24 -5.75 0.33
C ALA A 74 -7.11 -4.52 0.61
N ALA A 75 -7.15 -3.57 -0.34
CA ALA A 75 -7.94 -2.35 -0.24
C ALA A 75 -8.02 -1.62 -1.58
N SER A 76 -9.05 -0.81 -1.77
CA SER A 76 -9.06 0.27 -2.77
C SER A 76 -8.28 1.47 -2.23
N VAL A 77 -7.31 2.02 -3.00
CA VAL A 77 -6.29 2.95 -2.47
C VAL A 77 -6.22 4.31 -3.17
N VAL A 78 -6.97 4.52 -4.26
CA VAL A 78 -6.91 5.76 -5.03
C VAL A 78 -7.83 6.81 -4.41
N VAL A 79 -7.24 7.87 -3.84
CA VAL A 79 -7.98 8.90 -3.09
C VAL A 79 -9.04 9.59 -3.96
N SER A 80 -8.69 9.97 -5.20
CA SER A 80 -9.64 10.61 -6.13
C SER A 80 -10.85 9.73 -6.45
N ASP A 81 -10.62 8.43 -6.65
CA ASP A 81 -11.68 7.49 -6.99
C ASP A 81 -12.65 7.29 -5.81
N SER A 82 -12.14 7.40 -4.58
CA SER A 82 -12.98 7.31 -3.37
C SER A 82 -14.02 8.43 -3.28
N VAL A 83 -13.73 9.60 -3.85
CA VAL A 83 -14.69 10.71 -3.93
C VAL A 83 -15.80 10.41 -4.92
N GLY A 84 -15.49 9.74 -6.03
CA GLY A 84 -16.46 9.33 -7.04
C GLY A 84 -17.32 8.13 -6.64
N ASP A 85 -16.76 7.17 -5.89
CA ASP A 85 -17.44 5.97 -5.40
C ASP A 85 -17.21 5.72 -3.90
N PRO A 86 -17.72 6.57 -3.01
CA PRO A 86 -17.50 6.43 -1.57
C PRO A 86 -18.07 5.13 -1.00
N LEU A 87 -19.24 4.69 -1.47
CA LEU A 87 -19.88 3.48 -0.95
C LEU A 87 -19.13 2.22 -1.35
N GLY A 88 -18.57 2.16 -2.56
CA GLY A 88 -17.68 1.10 -3.00
C GLY A 88 -16.42 1.01 -2.12
N TYR A 89 -15.83 2.16 -1.78
CA TYR A 89 -14.69 2.23 -0.87
C TYR A 89 -15.03 1.77 0.55
N TYR A 90 -16.15 2.20 1.12
CA TYR A 90 -16.58 1.71 2.44
C TYR A 90 -16.89 0.21 2.41
N ARG A 91 -17.55 -0.29 1.38
CA ARG A 91 -17.79 -1.73 1.24
C ARG A 91 -16.48 -2.51 1.20
N ASN A 92 -15.57 -2.14 0.30
CA ASN A 92 -14.32 -2.87 0.12
C ASN A 92 -13.35 -2.72 1.30
N ASN A 93 -13.12 -1.49 1.78
CA ASN A 93 -12.11 -1.23 2.81
C ASN A 93 -12.62 -1.43 4.22
N THR A 94 -13.90 -1.11 4.49
CA THR A 94 -14.45 -1.12 5.87
C THR A 94 -15.24 -2.39 6.14
N VAL A 95 -16.22 -2.71 5.30
CA VAL A 95 -17.10 -3.86 5.52
C VAL A 95 -16.33 -5.18 5.36
N ASN A 96 -15.51 -5.31 4.30
CA ASN A 96 -14.72 -6.52 4.09
C ASN A 96 -13.60 -6.66 5.15
N SER A 97 -12.98 -5.56 5.60
CA SER A 97 -12.03 -5.64 6.72
C SER A 97 -12.73 -6.06 8.03
N ARG A 98 -13.93 -5.56 8.30
CA ARG A 98 -14.73 -6.02 9.45
C ARG A 98 -14.95 -7.53 9.38
N ALA A 99 -15.39 -8.04 8.23
CA ALA A 99 -15.62 -9.48 8.05
C ALA A 99 -14.33 -10.30 8.25
N LEU A 100 -13.19 -9.77 7.77
CA LEU A 100 -11.88 -10.40 7.98
C LEU A 100 -11.47 -10.41 9.46
N PHE A 101 -11.71 -9.33 10.21
CA PHE A 101 -11.42 -9.27 11.65
C PHE A 101 -12.28 -10.25 12.43
N GLU A 102 -13.58 -10.32 12.15
CA GLU A 102 -14.51 -11.28 12.75
C GLU A 102 -14.05 -12.72 12.49
N CYS A 103 -13.76 -13.06 11.24
CA CYS A 103 -13.24 -14.36 10.86
C CYS A 103 -11.90 -14.71 11.54
N ALA A 104 -11.00 -13.73 11.69
CA ALA A 104 -9.73 -13.90 12.40
C ALA A 104 -9.98 -14.25 13.88
N VAL A 105 -10.87 -13.54 14.56
CA VAL A 105 -11.25 -13.81 15.95
C VAL A 105 -11.85 -15.19 16.09
N GLU A 106 -12.84 -15.56 15.28
CA GLU A 106 -13.55 -16.84 15.32
C GLU A 106 -12.63 -18.05 15.07
N ASN A 107 -11.57 -17.87 14.26
CA ASN A 107 -10.60 -18.93 13.99
C ASN A 107 -9.34 -18.85 14.89
N GLY A 108 -9.36 -18.04 15.94
CA GLY A 108 -8.31 -18.00 16.96
C GLY A 108 -7.00 -17.34 16.51
N ILE A 109 -7.02 -16.51 15.45
CA ILE A 109 -5.86 -15.72 15.05
C ILE A 109 -5.51 -14.73 16.17
N ARG A 110 -4.25 -14.72 16.55
CA ARG A 110 -3.74 -13.87 17.64
C ARG A 110 -2.98 -12.65 17.17
N ARG A 111 -2.54 -12.61 15.91
CA ARG A 111 -1.65 -11.57 15.40
C ARG A 111 -2.18 -11.00 14.10
N PHE A 112 -2.38 -9.68 14.08
CA PHE A 112 -2.90 -8.98 12.92
C PHE A 112 -2.07 -7.74 12.61
N ILE A 113 -1.58 -7.61 11.39
CA ILE A 113 -0.89 -6.40 10.92
C ILE A 113 -1.76 -5.73 9.87
N PHE A 114 -2.10 -4.47 10.12
CA PHE A 114 -3.02 -3.71 9.30
C PHE A 114 -2.31 -2.59 8.54
N SER A 115 -2.46 -2.61 7.24
CA SER A 115 -2.02 -1.60 6.31
C SER A 115 -2.94 -0.37 6.40
N SER A 116 -2.52 0.67 7.13
CA SER A 116 -3.19 1.95 7.20
C SER A 116 -2.46 3.01 6.38
N THR A 117 -2.76 4.28 6.57
CA THR A 117 -2.34 5.37 5.69
C THR A 117 -2.19 6.69 6.44
N ALA A 118 -1.29 7.56 5.98
CA ALA A 118 -1.20 8.95 6.41
C ALA A 118 -2.48 9.76 6.12
N ALA A 119 -3.32 9.30 5.18
CA ALA A 119 -4.58 9.96 4.85
C ALA A 119 -5.58 10.02 6.03
N VAL A 120 -5.35 9.26 7.11
CA VAL A 120 -6.14 9.34 8.35
C VAL A 120 -5.96 10.67 9.08
N TYR A 121 -4.84 11.35 8.88
CA TYR A 121 -4.54 12.64 9.49
C TYR A 121 -5.24 13.82 8.77
N GLY A 122 -5.58 13.66 7.49
CA GLY A 122 -6.07 14.76 6.65
C GLY A 122 -4.98 15.82 6.42
N ASP A 123 -5.21 17.02 6.94
CA ASP A 123 -4.24 18.14 6.91
C ASP A 123 -3.76 18.41 8.35
N PRO A 124 -2.70 17.73 8.82
CA PRO A 124 -2.25 17.81 10.19
C PRO A 124 -1.64 19.19 10.51
N ALA A 125 -2.02 19.74 11.67
CA ALA A 125 -1.54 21.04 12.11
C ALA A 125 -0.04 21.10 12.41
N SER A 126 0.58 19.94 12.72
CA SER A 126 2.01 19.82 13.03
C SER A 126 2.69 18.87 12.06
N ILE A 127 3.86 19.25 11.56
CA ILE A 127 4.71 18.46 10.70
C ILE A 127 6.12 18.44 11.30
N PRO A 128 6.71 17.23 11.50
CA PRO A 128 6.20 15.89 11.16
C PRO A 128 4.95 15.48 11.96
N ALA A 129 4.05 14.68 11.35
CA ALA A 129 2.87 14.17 12.01
C ALA A 129 3.25 12.98 12.90
N ALA A 130 2.95 13.08 14.20
CA ALA A 130 3.10 12.00 15.17
C ALA A 130 1.81 11.14 15.24
N GLU A 131 1.88 9.95 15.86
CA GLU A 131 0.76 9.01 15.91
C GLU A 131 -0.42 9.50 16.75
N ASP A 132 -0.18 10.39 17.70
CA ASP A 132 -1.18 11.06 18.55
C ASP A 132 -1.80 12.30 17.90
N ALA A 133 -1.33 12.71 16.73
CA ALA A 133 -1.95 13.81 15.99
C ALA A 133 -3.43 13.51 15.71
N PRO A 134 -4.31 14.53 15.73
CA PRO A 134 -5.72 14.35 15.43
C PRO A 134 -5.94 13.67 14.09
N THR A 135 -6.82 12.67 14.07
CA THR A 135 -7.22 11.99 12.85
C THR A 135 -8.50 12.58 12.29
N GLN A 136 -8.39 13.34 11.20
CA GLN A 136 -9.48 14.04 10.52
C GLN A 136 -9.39 13.85 9.00
N PRO A 137 -9.71 12.64 8.48
CA PRO A 137 -9.59 12.35 7.05
C PRO A 137 -10.40 13.32 6.20
N THR A 138 -9.85 13.74 5.06
CA THR A 138 -10.50 14.62 4.08
C THR A 138 -11.12 13.87 2.91
N SER A 139 -11.03 12.53 2.90
CA SER A 139 -11.53 11.69 1.81
C SER A 139 -12.21 10.42 2.32
N PRO A 140 -13.15 9.82 1.54
CA PRO A 140 -13.75 8.54 1.89
C PRO A 140 -12.72 7.41 2.06
N TYR A 141 -11.63 7.42 1.28
CA TYR A 141 -10.51 6.50 1.48
C TYR A 141 -9.91 6.62 2.88
N GLY A 142 -9.54 7.83 3.31
CA GLY A 142 -8.99 8.07 4.64
C GLY A 142 -9.96 7.64 5.75
N TRP A 143 -11.24 7.98 5.62
CA TRP A 143 -12.28 7.55 6.55
C TRP A 143 -12.44 6.03 6.61
N SER A 144 -12.44 5.35 5.46
CA SER A 144 -12.54 3.88 5.41
C SER A 144 -11.41 3.18 6.15
N LYS A 145 -10.19 3.72 6.05
CA LYS A 145 -9.02 3.20 6.78
C LYS A 145 -9.10 3.49 8.26
N LEU A 146 -9.49 4.71 8.65
CA LEU A 146 -9.64 5.08 10.06
C LEU A 146 -10.73 4.24 10.77
N MET A 147 -11.87 4.02 10.12
CA MET A 147 -12.93 3.13 10.64
C MET A 147 -12.39 1.71 10.86
N SER A 148 -11.57 1.19 9.94
CA SER A 148 -10.95 -0.13 10.10
C SER A 148 -9.94 -0.16 11.26
N GLU A 149 -9.16 0.90 11.47
CA GLU A 149 -8.29 1.01 12.66
C GLU A 149 -9.09 0.97 13.97
N ILE A 150 -10.23 1.69 14.04
CA ILE A 150 -11.09 1.73 15.22
C ILE A 150 -11.64 0.33 15.50
N MET A 151 -12.23 -0.34 14.49
CA MET A 151 -12.78 -1.68 14.63
C MET A 151 -11.70 -2.70 15.08
N LEU A 152 -10.49 -2.62 14.53
CA LEU A 152 -9.40 -3.53 14.91
C LEU A 152 -8.95 -3.31 16.34
N ARG A 153 -8.87 -2.05 16.81
CA ARG A 153 -8.57 -1.74 18.22
C ARG A 153 -9.64 -2.25 19.17
N ASP A 154 -10.90 -2.12 18.81
CA ASP A 154 -12.02 -2.63 19.64
C ASP A 154 -12.04 -4.16 19.66
N ALA A 155 -11.83 -4.83 18.52
CA ALA A 155 -11.68 -6.29 18.45
C ALA A 155 -10.52 -6.80 19.33
N THR A 156 -9.39 -6.07 19.34
CA THR A 156 -8.24 -6.38 20.22
C THR A 156 -8.64 -6.34 21.69
N ARG A 157 -9.35 -5.30 22.12
CA ARG A 157 -9.76 -5.15 23.52
C ARG A 157 -10.75 -6.25 23.95
N ALA A 158 -11.65 -6.65 23.04
CA ALA A 158 -12.71 -7.60 23.33
C ALA A 158 -12.27 -9.08 23.23
N HIS A 159 -11.32 -9.42 22.35
CA HIS A 159 -11.10 -10.80 21.95
C HIS A 159 -9.64 -11.28 22.07
N GLY A 160 -8.75 -10.50 22.64
CA GLY A 160 -7.35 -10.88 22.85
C GLY A 160 -6.54 -11.04 21.54
N LEU A 161 -6.99 -10.45 20.46
CA LEU A 161 -6.24 -10.25 19.23
C LEU A 161 -5.18 -9.16 19.47
N SER A 162 -3.93 -9.39 19.09
CA SER A 162 -2.89 -8.37 19.11
C SER A 162 -2.67 -7.79 17.71
N HIS A 163 -2.46 -6.48 17.60
CA HIS A 163 -2.28 -5.85 16.30
C HIS A 163 -1.09 -4.90 16.24
N VAL A 164 -0.58 -4.69 15.03
CA VAL A 164 0.19 -3.51 14.66
C VAL A 164 -0.48 -2.84 13.47
N ILE A 165 -0.85 -1.58 13.65
CA ILE A 165 -1.36 -0.70 12.59
C ILE A 165 -0.18 0.11 12.08
N LEU A 166 0.11 0.03 10.78
CA LEU A 166 1.16 0.80 10.14
C LEU A 166 0.53 1.87 9.24
N ARG A 167 0.68 3.14 9.62
CA ARG A 167 0.27 4.30 8.83
C ARG A 167 1.43 4.73 7.96
N TYR A 168 1.40 4.37 6.69
CA TYR A 168 2.49 4.76 5.80
C TYR A 168 2.13 5.91 4.87
N PHE A 169 3.18 6.58 4.43
CA PHE A 169 3.14 7.77 3.60
C PHE A 169 3.24 7.36 2.12
N ASN A 170 4.03 8.03 1.31
CA ASN A 170 4.06 7.74 -0.12
C ASN A 170 5.02 6.59 -0.43
N VAL A 171 4.48 5.41 -0.70
CA VAL A 171 5.30 4.22 -1.01
C VAL A 171 5.80 4.28 -2.46
N ALA A 172 7.11 4.04 -2.66
CA ALA A 172 7.74 4.07 -3.98
C ALA A 172 8.91 3.08 -4.07
N GLY A 173 9.50 2.96 -5.25
CA GLY A 173 10.62 2.05 -5.52
C GLY A 173 10.18 0.69 -6.05
N GLY A 174 11.11 -0.24 -6.07
CA GLY A 174 10.93 -1.64 -6.44
C GLY A 174 11.91 -2.53 -5.68
N ASP A 175 11.74 -3.84 -5.74
CA ASP A 175 12.68 -4.77 -5.13
C ASP A 175 14.09 -4.56 -5.70
N PRO A 176 15.13 -4.37 -4.86
CA PRO A 176 16.51 -4.14 -5.33
C PRO A 176 17.05 -5.28 -6.21
N ARG A 177 16.50 -6.49 -6.06
CA ARG A 177 16.84 -7.66 -6.91
C ARG A 177 15.98 -7.73 -8.17
N GLY A 178 15.08 -6.77 -8.41
CA GLY A 178 14.24 -6.69 -9.60
C GLY A 178 13.13 -7.74 -9.70
N ARG A 179 12.72 -8.36 -8.60
CA ARG A 179 11.69 -9.41 -8.56
C ARG A 179 10.27 -8.86 -8.58
N ALA A 180 10.06 -7.67 -7.99
CA ALA A 180 8.75 -7.02 -7.89
C ALA A 180 8.87 -5.50 -7.92
N GLY A 181 7.77 -4.82 -8.25
CA GLY A 181 7.65 -3.38 -8.24
C GLY A 181 6.24 -2.94 -8.64
N GLN A 182 6.01 -1.62 -8.68
CA GLN A 182 4.69 -1.08 -8.98
C GLN A 182 4.30 -1.33 -10.44
N SER A 183 3.31 -2.19 -10.64
CA SER A 183 2.83 -2.62 -11.98
C SER A 183 1.39 -2.19 -12.28
N SER A 184 0.74 -1.50 -11.32
CA SER A 184 -0.66 -1.07 -11.40
C SER A 184 -0.95 -0.31 -12.70
N LYS A 185 -2.03 -0.66 -13.38
CA LYS A 185 -2.55 0.12 -14.51
C LYS A 185 -3.08 1.45 -13.99
N ALA A 186 -2.94 2.50 -14.78
CA ALA A 186 -3.43 3.86 -14.45
C ALA A 186 -2.95 4.39 -13.08
N ALA A 187 -1.71 4.08 -12.68
CA ALA A 187 -1.14 4.58 -11.44
C ALA A 187 -1.09 6.11 -11.40
N THR A 188 -1.38 6.67 -10.22
CA THR A 188 -1.41 8.11 -9.95
C THR A 188 -0.25 8.59 -9.07
N HIS A 189 0.55 7.66 -8.53
CA HIS A 189 1.69 7.97 -7.66
C HIS A 189 2.79 8.67 -8.44
N LEU A 190 3.29 9.80 -7.92
CA LEU A 190 4.21 10.69 -8.61
C LEU A 190 5.44 9.99 -9.20
N ILE A 191 6.19 9.21 -8.39
CA ILE A 191 7.40 8.53 -8.86
C ILE A 191 7.07 7.53 -9.98
N LYS A 192 5.97 6.77 -9.86
CA LYS A 192 5.53 5.84 -10.91
C LYS A 192 5.21 6.58 -12.22
N VAL A 193 4.42 7.66 -12.13
CA VAL A 193 4.08 8.48 -13.31
C VAL A 193 5.33 9.10 -13.93
N ALA A 194 6.26 9.59 -13.12
CA ALA A 194 7.50 10.18 -13.59
C ALA A 194 8.42 9.18 -14.30
N VAL A 195 8.59 7.96 -13.76
CA VAL A 195 9.39 6.92 -14.42
C VAL A 195 8.72 6.37 -15.68
N GLU A 196 7.39 6.27 -15.72
CA GLU A 196 6.64 5.96 -16.95
C GLU A 196 6.84 7.04 -18.02
N THR A 197 6.84 8.31 -17.60
CA THR A 197 7.10 9.44 -18.54
C THR A 197 8.53 9.41 -19.06
N ALA A 198 9.51 9.23 -18.17
CA ALA A 198 10.91 9.07 -18.54
C ALA A 198 11.18 7.87 -19.44
N SER A 199 10.35 6.82 -19.34
CA SER A 199 10.42 5.61 -20.17
C SER A 199 9.63 5.71 -21.49
N GLY A 200 9.01 6.87 -21.79
CA GLY A 200 8.25 7.10 -23.01
C GLY A 200 6.83 6.50 -23.02
N LEU A 201 6.37 5.95 -21.89
CA LEU A 201 5.03 5.37 -21.77
C LEU A 201 3.94 6.41 -21.58
N ARG A 202 4.32 7.62 -21.17
CA ARG A 202 3.43 8.79 -21.07
C ARG A 202 4.03 9.98 -21.82
N PRO A 203 3.20 10.77 -22.50
CA PRO A 203 3.69 11.91 -23.28
C PRO A 203 4.17 13.08 -22.39
N ARG A 204 3.70 13.16 -21.16
CA ARG A 204 3.99 14.23 -20.20
C ARG A 204 3.66 13.85 -18.78
N LEU A 205 4.23 14.57 -17.81
CA LEU A 205 3.84 14.58 -16.41
C LEU A 205 3.11 15.88 -16.06
N GLN A 206 2.08 15.81 -15.21
CA GLN A 206 1.35 16.98 -14.72
C GLN A 206 1.67 17.25 -13.24
N ILE A 207 2.02 18.53 -12.94
CA ILE A 207 2.14 19.06 -11.58
C ILE A 207 0.81 19.68 -11.20
N TYR A 208 0.19 19.18 -10.13
CA TYR A 208 -1.11 19.66 -9.65
C TYR A 208 -0.93 20.72 -8.56
N GLY A 209 -1.02 22.00 -8.96
CA GLY A 209 -0.80 23.18 -8.11
C GLY A 209 0.67 23.55 -7.98
N THR A 210 0.95 24.85 -8.14
CA THR A 210 2.27 25.46 -8.02
C THR A 210 2.25 26.68 -7.11
N ASP A 211 1.19 26.79 -6.32
CA ASP A 211 0.88 27.94 -5.45
C ASP A 211 0.65 27.52 -3.98
N TYR A 212 1.13 26.33 -3.58
CA TYR A 212 1.10 25.90 -2.19
C TYR A 212 2.08 26.72 -1.32
N PRO A 213 1.80 26.87 -0.01
CA PRO A 213 2.71 27.57 0.92
C PRO A 213 3.93 26.71 1.26
N THR A 214 4.73 26.38 0.27
CA THR A 214 5.95 25.56 0.31
C THR A 214 7.08 26.31 -0.43
N PRO A 215 8.34 25.95 -0.23
CA PRO A 215 9.47 26.69 -0.81
C PRO A 215 9.45 26.85 -2.33
N ASP A 216 8.92 25.85 -3.06
CA ASP A 216 8.85 25.86 -4.53
C ASP A 216 7.41 25.90 -5.06
N GLY A 217 6.43 26.09 -4.18
CA GLY A 217 5.00 26.16 -4.52
C GLY A 217 4.34 24.81 -4.76
N THR A 218 5.06 23.69 -4.72
CA THR A 218 4.49 22.34 -4.93
C THR A 218 4.33 21.56 -3.62
N CYS A 219 3.46 20.53 -3.62
CA CYS A 219 3.22 19.71 -2.43
C CYS A 219 4.49 18.99 -1.97
N ILE A 220 4.65 18.84 -0.64
CA ILE A 220 5.74 18.08 -0.02
C ILE A 220 5.21 16.77 0.53
N ARG A 221 5.89 15.65 0.23
CA ARG A 221 5.53 14.30 0.67
C ARG A 221 6.74 13.54 1.19
N ASP A 222 6.51 12.68 2.17
CA ASP A 222 7.48 11.68 2.65
C ASP A 222 7.39 10.43 1.78
N TYR A 223 8.49 10.07 1.13
CA TYR A 223 8.57 8.89 0.25
C TYR A 223 9.33 7.78 0.95
N ILE A 224 8.65 6.66 1.17
CA ILE A 224 9.22 5.46 1.76
C ILE A 224 9.46 4.39 0.68
N HIS A 225 10.63 3.76 0.71
CA HIS A 225 10.95 2.63 -0.16
C HIS A 225 10.10 1.41 0.20
N VAL A 226 9.51 0.76 -0.80
CA VAL A 226 8.60 -0.38 -0.60
C VAL A 226 9.24 -1.55 0.16
N SER A 227 10.55 -1.80 -0.04
CA SER A 227 11.26 -2.84 0.71
C SER A 227 11.49 -2.46 2.17
N ASP A 228 11.73 -1.19 2.49
CA ASP A 228 11.82 -0.73 3.88
C ASP A 228 10.48 -0.83 4.59
N LEU A 229 9.39 -0.59 3.86
CA LEU A 229 8.04 -0.80 4.37
C LEU A 229 7.77 -2.29 4.62
N ALA A 230 8.16 -3.19 3.70
CA ALA A 230 8.03 -4.64 3.91
C ALA A 230 8.83 -5.09 5.14
N HIS A 231 10.04 -4.56 5.35
CA HIS A 231 10.82 -4.78 6.58
C HIS A 231 10.09 -4.30 7.83
N ALA A 232 9.44 -3.13 7.81
CA ALA A 232 8.65 -2.65 8.95
C ALA A 232 7.50 -3.62 9.31
N HIS A 233 6.86 -4.24 8.31
CA HIS A 233 5.83 -5.27 8.54
C HIS A 233 6.44 -6.56 9.14
N MET A 234 7.65 -6.95 8.69
CA MET A 234 8.36 -8.09 9.26
C MET A 234 8.75 -7.82 10.71
N ASP A 235 9.23 -6.62 11.02
CA ASP A 235 9.57 -6.23 12.40
C ASP A 235 8.32 -6.16 13.28
N ALA A 236 7.18 -5.70 12.74
CA ALA A 236 5.88 -5.75 13.41
C ALA A 236 5.43 -7.20 13.71
N LEU A 237 5.65 -8.13 12.77
CA LEU A 237 5.35 -9.55 12.98
C LEU A 237 6.22 -10.14 14.09
N ARG A 238 7.52 -9.85 14.09
CA ARG A 238 8.47 -10.26 15.15
C ARG A 238 8.08 -9.69 16.51
N HIS A 239 7.69 -8.42 16.56
CA HIS A 239 7.22 -7.76 17.77
C HIS A 239 6.00 -8.48 18.36
N LEU A 240 4.99 -8.78 17.55
CA LEU A 240 3.79 -9.51 18.01
C LEU A 240 4.10 -10.97 18.42
N ARG A 241 5.03 -11.63 17.73
CA ARG A 241 5.48 -12.99 18.09
C ARG A 241 6.24 -13.00 19.43
N GLY A 242 6.96 -11.93 19.71
CA GLY A 242 7.63 -11.71 20.99
C GLY A 242 6.69 -11.36 22.14
N GLY A 243 5.36 -11.29 21.92
CA GLY A 243 4.38 -10.90 22.93
C GLY A 243 4.31 -9.41 23.19
N GLY A 244 4.83 -8.59 22.27
CA GLY A 244 4.76 -7.14 22.35
C GLY A 244 3.31 -6.62 22.31
N PRO A 245 3.04 -5.44 22.91
CA PRO A 245 1.72 -4.84 22.94
C PRO A 245 1.23 -4.43 21.54
N SER A 246 -0.07 -4.26 21.40
CA SER A 246 -0.65 -3.66 20.18
C SER A 246 -0.21 -2.22 19.98
N LEU A 247 0.13 -1.86 18.73
CA LEU A 247 0.72 -0.57 18.39
C LEU A 247 0.01 0.05 17.17
N THR A 248 0.03 1.37 17.09
CA THR A 248 -0.21 2.15 15.88
C THR A 248 1.05 2.97 15.62
N LEU A 249 1.64 2.86 14.43
CA LEU A 249 2.96 3.43 14.13
C LEU A 249 2.97 4.07 12.74
N ASN A 250 3.70 5.17 12.62
CA ASN A 250 3.97 5.80 11.34
C ASN A 250 5.17 5.17 10.62
N CYS A 251 5.00 4.90 9.33
CA CYS A 251 6.07 4.43 8.47
C CYS A 251 6.38 5.45 7.37
N GLY A 252 7.42 6.22 7.59
CA GLY A 252 8.03 7.20 6.71
C GLY A 252 9.45 7.45 7.17
N TYR A 253 10.16 8.34 6.51
CA TYR A 253 11.55 8.62 6.89
C TYR A 253 11.70 9.85 7.79
N GLY A 254 10.64 10.66 7.92
CA GLY A 254 10.67 11.94 8.62
C GLY A 254 11.24 13.06 7.76
N ARG A 255 11.36 12.83 6.47
CA ARG A 255 11.87 13.77 5.47
C ARG A 255 10.92 13.90 4.29
N GLY A 256 10.53 15.14 3.99
CA GLY A 256 9.68 15.44 2.85
C GLY A 256 10.47 15.91 1.63
N PHE A 257 9.97 15.56 0.44
CA PHE A 257 10.43 16.06 -0.85
C PHE A 257 9.26 16.69 -1.61
N SER A 258 9.52 17.80 -2.27
CA SER A 258 8.54 18.47 -3.13
C SER A 258 8.32 17.70 -4.43
N VAL A 259 7.22 18.02 -5.13
CA VAL A 259 6.96 17.43 -6.44
C VAL A 259 8.07 17.78 -7.43
N LEU A 260 8.59 19.02 -7.41
CA LEU A 260 9.69 19.44 -8.28
C LEU A 260 11.00 18.71 -7.94
N GLU A 261 11.35 18.55 -6.66
CA GLU A 261 12.54 17.78 -6.25
C GLU A 261 12.49 16.32 -6.74
N VAL A 262 11.31 15.70 -6.70
CA VAL A 262 11.11 14.34 -7.23
C VAL A 262 11.31 14.33 -8.75
N ILE A 263 10.71 15.27 -9.48
CA ILE A 263 10.82 15.36 -10.95
C ILE A 263 12.29 15.54 -11.38
N GLU A 264 13.01 16.46 -10.76
CA GLU A 264 14.42 16.71 -11.04
C GLU A 264 15.29 15.48 -10.73
N THR A 265 14.95 14.76 -9.63
CA THR A 265 15.64 13.51 -9.32
C THR A 265 15.39 12.45 -10.39
N VAL A 266 14.15 12.30 -10.87
CA VAL A 266 13.84 11.34 -11.95
C VAL A 266 14.54 11.74 -13.26
N LYS A 267 14.55 13.01 -13.64
CA LYS A 267 15.30 13.49 -14.83
C LYS A 267 16.79 13.15 -14.72
N ARG A 268 17.39 13.47 -13.58
CA ARG A 268 18.81 13.20 -13.32
C ARG A 268 19.15 11.71 -13.35
N VAL A 269 18.35 10.86 -12.71
CA VAL A 269 18.59 9.41 -12.63
C VAL A 269 18.33 8.72 -13.96
N SER A 270 17.29 9.14 -14.68
CA SER A 270 16.94 8.53 -15.97
C SER A 270 17.84 9.02 -17.13
N GLY A 271 18.42 10.21 -16.99
CA GLY A 271 19.11 10.93 -18.08
C GLY A 271 18.14 11.51 -19.13
N VAL A 272 16.83 11.56 -18.84
CA VAL A 272 15.80 12.00 -19.79
C VAL A 272 15.12 13.28 -19.30
N ASP A 273 15.18 14.33 -20.10
CA ASP A 273 14.41 15.55 -19.88
C ASP A 273 13.03 15.44 -20.51
N PHE A 274 12.08 14.87 -19.74
CA PHE A 274 10.71 14.67 -20.18
C PHE A 274 9.84 15.91 -19.95
N LYS A 275 8.76 15.99 -20.72
CA LYS A 275 7.81 17.12 -20.69
C LYS A 275 7.04 17.16 -19.38
N VAL A 276 6.98 18.34 -18.75
CA VAL A 276 6.23 18.64 -17.53
C VAL A 276 5.25 19.78 -17.81
N GLU A 277 4.01 19.63 -17.36
CA GLU A 277 2.96 20.65 -17.48
C GLU A 277 2.33 20.92 -16.12
N THR A 278 1.84 22.14 -15.92
CA THR A 278 1.11 22.51 -14.70
C THR A 278 -0.39 22.30 -14.88
N ALA A 279 -1.08 21.95 -13.79
CA ALA A 279 -2.52 21.81 -13.71
C ALA A 279 -3.04 22.41 -12.39
N PRO A 280 -4.33 22.74 -12.28
CA PRO A 280 -4.92 23.19 -11.03
C PRO A 280 -4.70 22.21 -9.88
N ARG A 281 -4.73 22.71 -8.64
CA ARG A 281 -4.66 21.87 -7.43
C ARG A 281 -5.72 20.77 -7.46
N ARG A 282 -5.36 19.58 -6.95
CA ARG A 282 -6.36 18.54 -6.66
C ARG A 282 -7.11 18.92 -5.39
N PRO A 283 -8.45 18.84 -5.35
CA PRO A 283 -9.20 19.06 -4.13
C PRO A 283 -8.75 18.12 -3.00
N GLY A 284 -8.54 18.66 -1.81
CA GLY A 284 -8.16 17.88 -0.64
C GLY A 284 -6.69 17.46 -0.53
N ASP A 285 -5.82 17.86 -1.45
CA ASP A 285 -4.38 17.61 -1.32
C ASP A 285 -3.77 18.56 -0.28
N PRO A 286 -3.19 18.06 0.84
CA PRO A 286 -2.50 18.90 1.81
C PRO A 286 -1.20 19.45 1.23
N ALA A 287 -0.80 20.66 1.64
CA ALA A 287 0.45 21.28 1.19
C ALA A 287 1.67 20.45 1.60
N ARG A 288 1.65 19.88 2.80
CA ARG A 288 2.76 19.08 3.33
C ARG A 288 2.23 17.94 4.19
N ILE A 289 2.81 16.75 4.01
CA ILE A 289 2.57 15.62 4.91
C ILE A 289 3.84 14.77 5.01
N VAL A 290 4.41 14.68 6.24
CA VAL A 290 5.67 14.03 6.57
C VAL A 290 5.49 13.26 7.87
N ALA A 291 6.02 12.05 7.97
CA ALA A 291 5.92 11.20 9.16
C ALA A 291 6.82 11.68 10.30
N ASP A 292 6.40 11.44 11.53
CA ASP A 292 7.34 11.22 12.62
C ASP A 292 7.56 9.70 12.77
N PRO A 293 8.74 9.14 12.42
CA PRO A 293 9.01 7.71 12.51
C PRO A 293 9.59 7.28 13.86
N THR A 294 9.67 8.16 14.85
CA THR A 294 10.38 7.93 16.13
C THR A 294 9.81 6.71 16.85
N ALA A 295 8.49 6.59 16.93
CA ALA A 295 7.84 5.48 17.62
C ALA A 295 8.08 4.13 16.91
N ALA A 296 8.04 4.07 15.58
CA ALA A 296 8.34 2.86 14.83
C ALA A 296 9.79 2.39 15.02
N ARG A 297 10.74 3.33 14.98
CA ARG A 297 12.17 3.04 15.23
C ARG A 297 12.40 2.54 16.65
N ALA A 298 11.76 3.14 17.65
CA ALA A 298 11.90 2.76 19.05
C ALA A 298 11.24 1.41 19.38
N ALA A 299 9.99 1.22 18.96
CA ALA A 299 9.19 0.04 19.34
C ALA A 299 9.54 -1.22 18.55
N LEU A 300 9.85 -1.09 17.26
CA LEU A 300 10.16 -2.21 16.38
C LEU A 300 11.65 -2.42 16.16
N GLY A 301 12.50 -1.47 16.54
CA GLY A 301 13.91 -1.45 16.14
C GLY A 301 14.10 -1.24 14.64
N TRP A 302 13.05 -0.77 13.96
CA TRP A 302 13.04 -0.59 12.50
C TRP A 302 14.14 0.35 12.04
N ARG A 303 14.96 -0.12 11.09
CA ARG A 303 16.08 0.61 10.49
C ARG A 303 15.95 0.59 8.97
N PRO A 304 15.50 1.69 8.36
CA PRO A 304 15.42 1.78 6.89
C PRO A 304 16.81 1.66 6.26
N ARG A 305 16.87 1.05 5.07
CA ARG A 305 18.08 0.80 4.28
C ARG A 305 18.17 1.67 3.03
N PHE A 306 17.04 2.18 2.57
CA PHE A 306 16.88 2.87 1.29
C PHE A 306 16.35 4.29 1.46
N ASP A 307 16.70 4.97 2.57
CA ASP A 307 16.33 6.36 2.87
C ASP A 307 17.11 7.34 1.98
N ASN A 308 16.91 7.23 0.68
CA ASN A 308 17.50 8.11 -0.32
C ASN A 308 16.60 8.19 -1.55
N LEU A 309 16.15 9.40 -1.92
CA LEU A 309 15.23 9.60 -3.04
C LEU A 309 15.79 9.09 -4.37
N ALA A 310 17.09 9.28 -4.62
CA ALA A 310 17.71 8.79 -5.86
C ALA A 310 17.65 7.26 -5.94
N THR A 311 17.97 6.56 -4.85
CA THR A 311 17.89 5.10 -4.78
C THR A 311 16.46 4.59 -4.97
N ILE A 312 15.46 5.27 -4.37
CA ILE A 312 14.04 4.95 -4.58
C ILE A 312 13.68 5.06 -6.07
N VAL A 313 14.12 6.14 -6.72
CA VAL A 313 13.88 6.38 -8.15
C VAL A 313 14.63 5.37 -9.02
N GLU A 314 15.89 5.06 -8.71
CA GLU A 314 16.70 4.05 -9.42
C GLU A 314 16.00 2.69 -9.44
N HIS A 315 15.51 2.22 -8.29
CA HIS A 315 14.80 0.95 -8.19
C HIS A 315 13.43 0.99 -8.89
N ALA A 316 12.71 2.11 -8.81
CA ALA A 316 11.47 2.28 -9.56
C ALA A 316 11.69 2.25 -11.08
N LEU A 317 12.73 2.93 -11.57
CA LEU A 317 13.07 2.99 -12.99
C LEU A 317 13.59 1.63 -13.51
N ALA A 318 14.42 0.95 -12.72
CA ALA A 318 14.91 -0.39 -13.04
C ALA A 318 13.74 -1.39 -13.21
N TRP A 319 12.78 -1.32 -12.28
CA TRP A 319 11.56 -2.13 -12.39
C TRP A 319 10.73 -1.77 -13.62
N GLU A 320 10.51 -0.49 -13.90
CA GLU A 320 9.73 -0.08 -15.08
C GLU A 320 10.33 -0.64 -16.37
N ARG A 321 11.65 -0.53 -16.52
CA ARG A 321 12.37 -1.10 -17.66
C ARG A 321 12.24 -2.63 -17.74
N ALA A 322 12.27 -3.31 -16.60
CA ALA A 322 12.06 -4.76 -16.53
C ALA A 322 10.61 -5.13 -16.90
N LEU A 323 9.63 -4.37 -16.42
CA LEU A 323 8.22 -4.57 -16.72
C LEU A 323 7.91 -4.36 -18.20
N MET A 324 8.52 -3.35 -18.83
CA MET A 324 8.40 -3.12 -20.27
C MET A 324 8.91 -4.32 -21.08
N ARG A 325 10.10 -4.85 -20.73
CA ARG A 325 10.65 -6.06 -21.38
C ARG A 325 9.73 -7.26 -21.18
N ARG A 326 9.21 -7.45 -19.97
CA ARG A 326 8.27 -8.54 -19.67
C ARG A 326 7.00 -8.46 -20.50
N ARG A 327 6.42 -7.25 -20.64
CA ARG A 327 5.21 -7.01 -21.45
C ARG A 327 5.44 -7.19 -22.96
N ALA A 328 6.65 -7.03 -23.43
CA ALA A 328 7.03 -7.25 -24.84
C ALA A 328 7.31 -8.75 -25.16
N SER A 329 7.40 -9.63 -24.14
CA SER A 329 7.60 -11.06 -24.33
C SER A 329 6.30 -11.71 -24.82
N PRO A 330 6.34 -12.60 -25.85
CA PRO A 330 5.17 -13.34 -26.32
C PRO A 330 4.51 -14.24 -25.26
N GLU A 331 5.26 -14.63 -24.23
CA GLU A 331 4.80 -15.49 -23.12
C GLU A 331 4.06 -14.71 -22.03
N PHE A 332 3.99 -13.37 -22.13
CA PHE A 332 3.30 -12.55 -21.15
C PHE A 332 1.80 -12.54 -21.42
N GLU A 333 1.05 -13.39 -20.75
CA GLU A 333 -0.40 -13.26 -20.65
C GLU A 333 -0.75 -12.15 -19.64
N PRO A 334 -1.29 -11.00 -20.08
CA PRO A 334 -1.92 -10.08 -19.15
C PRO A 334 -3.13 -10.80 -18.56
N ALA A 335 -3.16 -10.99 -17.23
CA ALA A 335 -4.31 -11.60 -16.55
C ALA A 335 -5.60 -11.00 -17.13
N ALA A 336 -6.45 -11.86 -17.71
CA ALA A 336 -7.74 -11.47 -18.22
C ALA A 336 -8.50 -10.82 -17.07
N SER A 337 -9.01 -9.61 -17.28
CA SER A 337 -9.93 -8.97 -16.36
C SER A 337 -11.16 -9.88 -16.27
N ALA A 338 -11.27 -10.63 -15.18
CA ALA A 338 -12.51 -11.33 -14.85
C ALA A 338 -13.57 -10.27 -14.52
N MET A 339 -14.21 -9.72 -15.54
CA MET A 339 -15.50 -9.09 -15.35
C MET A 339 -16.50 -10.22 -15.10
N PRO A 340 -17.22 -10.21 -13.96
CA PRO A 340 -18.38 -11.07 -13.82
C PRO A 340 -19.40 -10.67 -14.91
N PRO A 341 -20.15 -11.64 -15.50
CA PRO A 341 -21.18 -11.32 -16.47
C PRO A 341 -22.19 -10.37 -15.82
N SER A 342 -22.47 -9.27 -16.50
CA SER A 342 -23.52 -8.34 -16.14
C SER A 342 -24.83 -9.13 -16.04
N SER A 343 -25.36 -9.30 -14.82
CA SER A 343 -26.71 -9.82 -14.62
C SER A 343 -27.67 -8.87 -15.32
N GLY A 344 -28.23 -9.34 -16.45
CA GLY A 344 -29.21 -8.63 -17.22
C GLY A 344 -30.39 -8.19 -16.35
N ARG A 345 -30.65 -6.90 -16.32
CA ARG A 345 -31.92 -6.37 -15.82
C ARG A 345 -33.01 -6.93 -16.71
N ALA A 346 -33.76 -7.94 -16.22
CA ALA A 346 -35.04 -8.30 -16.76
C ALA A 346 -35.97 -7.09 -16.60
N GLY A 347 -36.42 -6.53 -17.70
CA GLY A 347 -37.42 -5.46 -17.72
C GLY A 347 -38.72 -5.97 -17.13
N HIS A 348 -39.28 -5.23 -16.19
CA HIS A 348 -40.70 -5.29 -15.87
C HIS A 348 -41.38 -4.08 -16.51
N ARG A 349 -42.39 -4.42 -17.34
CA ARG A 349 -43.40 -3.50 -17.89
C ARG A 349 -44.32 -3.01 -16.79
#